data_a270baab4610ca95f1aca528102837d0
#
_entry.id   a270baab4610ca95f1aca528102837d0
#
_cell.length_a   1.000
_cell.length_b   1.000
_cell.length_c   1.000
_cell.angle_alpha   90.00
_cell.angle_beta   90.00
_cell.angle_gamma   90.00
#
_symmetry.space_group_name_H-M   'P 1'
#
loop_
_entity.id
_entity.type
_entity.pdbx_description
1 polymer ?
#
loop_
_entity_poly.entity_id
_entity_poly.type
_entity_poly.pdbx_seq_one_letter_code
_entity_poly.pdbx_strand_id
1 'polypeptide(L)'
;ALLAYYSTRSSQIPAIKKQLSDLDNTFKQDLSSLNNLVSKQTQLSAPLAALNKSYTLYGSNATKMLLERLSALTLQEQLLKMRSNLENAADDSSSILLDIIDLETSEDETERSLAATASVIDSTFINIITTIYDLVATTEQSKYDLIIKELDYMVSEASTKLDFINTKGNGVVNSSTLEDLTAESAKVFTLLKGNDSIIALKQQQLSHEFAAAKQLVETQSSAKDVNKKMTVLAKSIDTFASDISNSALDIIDSAAIKTLIVVLMAIVVAIIVSIAVVKPLTNSLEKVNKALNVLASGDLTHKLDDTGHDEFAELAKNCNRLVDSLRSLIIGIVDRSNQLVAAAEE
;
A
#
# COMPACT_ATOMS: atom_id res chain seq x y z
N ALA A 1 -5.67 0.41 12.42
CA ALA A 1 -5.57 1.30 11.25
C ALA A 1 -4.14 1.36 10.71
N LEU A 2 -3.17 1.77 11.53
CA LEU A 2 -1.77 1.93 11.10
C LEU A 2 -1.12 0.63 10.64
N LEU A 3 -1.32 -0.47 11.36
CA LEU A 3 -0.86 -1.80 10.95
C LEU A 3 -1.35 -2.18 9.54
N ALA A 4 -2.59 -1.84 9.22
CA ALA A 4 -3.14 -2.12 7.90
C ALA A 4 -2.50 -1.27 6.79
N TYR A 5 -2.16 -0.01 7.08
CA TYR A 5 -1.48 0.83 6.09
C TYR A 5 -0.11 0.27 5.71
N TYR A 6 0.62 -0.27 6.67
CA TYR A 6 1.94 -0.89 6.43
C TYR A 6 1.88 -2.37 6.07
N SER A 7 0.68 -2.95 5.91
CA SER A 7 0.53 -4.32 5.42
C SER A 7 1.03 -4.43 3.98
N THR A 8 1.69 -5.55 3.68
CA THR A 8 2.26 -5.84 2.36
C THR A 8 1.44 -6.84 1.54
N ARG A 9 0.40 -7.44 2.15
CA ARG A 9 -0.48 -8.42 1.53
C ARG A 9 -1.94 -8.13 1.83
N SER A 10 -2.81 -8.27 0.84
CA SER A 10 -4.26 -8.11 0.98
C SER A 10 -4.86 -9.04 2.04
N SER A 11 -4.33 -10.26 2.15
CA SER A 11 -4.77 -11.28 3.10
C SER A 11 -4.60 -10.91 4.59
N GLN A 12 -3.76 -9.90 4.91
CA GLN A 12 -3.57 -9.41 6.28
C GLN A 12 -4.69 -8.46 6.73
N ILE A 13 -5.32 -7.75 5.81
CA ILE A 13 -6.31 -6.70 6.10
C ILE A 13 -7.58 -7.23 6.80
N PRO A 14 -8.17 -8.37 6.42
CA PRO A 14 -9.37 -8.89 7.09
C PRO A 14 -9.16 -9.16 8.58
N ALA A 15 -8.02 -9.71 8.98
CA ALA A 15 -7.69 -9.95 10.39
C ALA A 15 -7.59 -8.63 11.17
N ILE A 16 -6.93 -7.62 10.61
CA ILE A 16 -6.80 -6.29 11.20
C ILE A 16 -8.17 -5.59 11.29
N LYS A 17 -9.01 -5.73 10.26
CA LYS A 17 -10.39 -5.21 10.26
C LYS A 17 -11.21 -5.82 11.38
N LYS A 18 -11.07 -7.14 11.60
CA LYS A 18 -11.76 -7.84 12.71
C LYS A 18 -11.30 -7.29 14.06
N GLN A 19 -9.99 -7.18 14.30
CA GLN A 19 -9.44 -6.59 15.53
C GLN A 19 -9.95 -5.17 15.77
N LEU A 20 -9.98 -4.34 14.72
CA LEU A 20 -10.53 -2.98 14.83
C LEU A 20 -12.02 -2.99 15.22
N SER A 21 -12.81 -3.90 14.62
CA SER A 21 -14.23 -4.07 14.94
C SER A 21 -14.46 -4.52 16.38
N ASP A 22 -13.64 -5.44 16.85
CA ASP A 22 -13.74 -5.95 18.24
C ASP A 22 -13.43 -4.83 19.25
N LEU A 23 -12.38 -4.03 18.99
CA LEU A 23 -12.03 -2.85 19.79
C LEU A 23 -13.11 -1.76 19.73
N ASP A 24 -13.71 -1.53 18.56
CA ASP A 24 -14.80 -0.58 18.37
C ASP A 24 -16.03 -0.98 19.20
N ASN A 25 -16.39 -2.24 19.17
CA ASN A 25 -17.51 -2.77 19.94
C ASN A 25 -17.26 -2.61 21.45
N THR A 26 -16.07 -2.95 21.94
CA THR A 26 -15.69 -2.78 23.35
C THR A 26 -15.78 -1.32 23.76
N PHE A 27 -15.18 -0.42 22.98
CA PHE A 27 -15.22 1.02 23.28
C PHE A 27 -16.64 1.59 23.30
N LYS A 28 -17.51 1.17 22.36
CA LYS A 28 -18.92 1.58 22.35
C LYS A 28 -19.69 1.07 23.55
N GLN A 29 -19.42 -0.14 23.99
CA GLN A 29 -20.01 -0.69 25.22
C GLN A 29 -19.59 0.12 26.44
N ASP A 30 -18.30 0.47 26.55
CA ASP A 30 -17.76 1.26 27.62
C ASP A 30 -18.35 2.69 27.63
N LEU A 31 -18.45 3.32 26.44
CA LEU A 31 -19.12 4.62 26.30
C LEU A 31 -20.61 4.56 26.69
N SER A 32 -21.31 3.50 26.31
CA SER A 32 -22.72 3.31 26.67
C SER A 32 -22.89 3.13 28.18
N SER A 33 -22.02 2.34 28.80
CA SER A 33 -21.96 2.14 30.23
C SER A 33 -21.69 3.45 30.97
N LEU A 34 -20.73 4.21 30.50
CA LEU A 34 -20.41 5.53 31.05
C LEU A 34 -21.58 6.51 30.85
N ASN A 35 -22.23 6.54 29.69
CA ASN A 35 -23.40 7.37 29.42
C ASN A 35 -24.55 7.06 30.38
N ASN A 36 -24.79 5.77 30.66
CA ASN A 36 -25.82 5.37 31.62
C ASN A 36 -25.49 5.85 33.03
N LEU A 37 -24.21 5.81 33.44
CA LEU A 37 -23.75 6.25 34.76
C LEU A 37 -23.87 7.78 34.93
N VAL A 38 -23.57 8.55 33.85
CA VAL A 38 -23.54 10.02 33.91
C VAL A 38 -24.78 10.69 33.31
N SER A 39 -25.78 9.93 32.87
CA SER A 39 -26.98 10.43 32.19
C SER A 39 -27.76 11.50 32.97
N LYS A 40 -27.65 11.47 34.31
CA LYS A 40 -28.26 12.45 35.20
C LYS A 40 -27.36 13.66 35.49
N GLN A 41 -26.14 13.71 34.94
CA GLN A 41 -25.14 14.72 35.21
C GLN A 41 -24.95 15.60 33.97
N THR A 42 -25.68 16.74 33.95
CA THR A 42 -25.68 17.65 32.80
C THR A 42 -24.29 18.22 32.45
N GLN A 43 -23.41 18.35 33.45
CA GLN A 43 -22.03 18.86 33.26
C GLN A 43 -21.14 17.89 32.45
N LEU A 44 -21.44 16.58 32.45
CA LEU A 44 -20.65 15.55 31.77
C LEU A 44 -21.22 15.15 30.41
N SER A 45 -22.48 15.51 30.12
CA SER A 45 -23.15 15.13 28.86
C SER A 45 -22.46 15.73 27.62
N ALA A 46 -22.08 17.01 27.65
CA ALA A 46 -21.46 17.68 26.52
C ALA A 46 -20.02 17.14 26.21
N PRO A 47 -19.13 16.97 27.21
CA PRO A 47 -17.83 16.32 26.98
C PRO A 47 -17.97 14.88 26.47
N LEU A 48 -18.91 14.10 26.97
CA LEU A 48 -19.16 12.73 26.53
C LEU A 48 -19.69 12.67 25.09
N ALA A 49 -20.65 13.56 24.76
CA ALA A 49 -21.15 13.69 23.37
C ALA A 49 -20.03 14.09 22.39
N ALA A 50 -19.16 15.03 22.81
CA ALA A 50 -18.02 15.45 22.03
C ALA A 50 -17.03 14.29 21.78
N LEU A 51 -16.75 13.49 22.81
CA LEU A 51 -15.91 12.29 22.67
C LEU A 51 -16.53 11.29 21.70
N ASN A 52 -17.82 10.99 21.84
CA ASN A 52 -18.52 10.05 20.96
C ASN A 52 -18.48 10.50 19.49
N LYS A 53 -18.69 11.81 19.25
CA LYS A 53 -18.59 12.39 17.89
C LYS A 53 -17.18 12.22 17.30
N SER A 54 -16.14 12.55 18.07
CA SER A 54 -14.75 12.40 17.62
C SER A 54 -14.38 10.95 17.38
N TYR A 55 -14.83 10.04 18.23
CA TYR A 55 -14.61 8.61 18.06
C TYR A 55 -15.30 8.05 16.82
N THR A 56 -16.54 8.44 16.56
CA THR A 56 -17.26 8.06 15.34
C THR A 56 -16.51 8.50 14.08
N LEU A 57 -15.96 9.74 14.09
CA LEU A 57 -15.15 10.23 12.98
C LEU A 57 -13.87 9.42 12.80
N TYR A 58 -13.17 9.11 13.91
CA TYR A 58 -11.99 8.24 13.90
C TYR A 58 -12.30 6.87 13.28
N GLY A 59 -13.36 6.20 13.73
CA GLY A 59 -13.79 4.90 13.20
C GLY A 59 -14.12 4.94 11.70
N SER A 60 -14.80 6.01 11.26
CA SER A 60 -15.10 6.24 9.84
C SER A 60 -13.81 6.39 9.01
N ASN A 61 -12.88 7.24 9.43
CA ASN A 61 -11.62 7.49 8.72
C ASN A 61 -10.75 6.24 8.71
N ALA A 62 -10.66 5.51 9.83
CA ALA A 62 -9.92 4.26 9.92
C ALA A 62 -10.49 3.19 8.97
N THR A 63 -11.81 3.08 8.89
CA THR A 63 -12.47 2.13 7.99
C THR A 63 -12.22 2.49 6.51
N LYS A 64 -12.33 3.76 6.15
CA LYS A 64 -12.02 4.22 4.79
C LYS A 64 -10.58 3.91 4.42
N MET A 65 -9.63 4.25 5.29
CA MET A 65 -8.22 3.95 5.08
C MET A 65 -7.98 2.46 4.86
N LEU A 66 -8.64 1.59 5.65
CA LEU A 66 -8.55 0.13 5.49
C LEU A 66 -9.05 -0.35 4.14
N LEU A 67 -10.17 0.20 3.66
CA LEU A 67 -10.76 -0.17 2.37
C LEU A 67 -9.86 0.26 1.21
N GLU A 68 -9.36 1.49 1.24
CA GLU A 68 -8.44 2.01 0.22
C GLU A 68 -7.15 1.17 0.17
N ARG A 69 -6.60 0.84 1.33
CA ARG A 69 -5.40 0.00 1.41
C ARG A 69 -5.64 -1.41 0.89
N LEU A 70 -6.78 -2.02 1.23
CA LEU A 70 -7.16 -3.34 0.71
C LEU A 70 -7.27 -3.31 -0.82
N SER A 71 -7.94 -2.30 -1.38
CA SER A 71 -8.06 -2.13 -2.83
C SER A 71 -6.70 -2.01 -3.50
N ALA A 72 -5.81 -1.16 -2.95
CA ALA A 72 -4.46 -0.98 -3.47
C ALA A 72 -3.65 -2.29 -3.47
N LEU A 73 -3.71 -3.06 -2.38
CA LEU A 73 -3.00 -4.34 -2.26
C LEU A 73 -3.57 -5.42 -3.19
N THR A 74 -4.89 -5.46 -3.34
CA THR A 74 -5.56 -6.39 -4.28
C THR A 74 -5.15 -6.08 -5.72
N LEU A 75 -5.14 -4.80 -6.10
CA LEU A 75 -4.68 -4.37 -7.41
C LEU A 75 -3.19 -4.66 -7.62
N GLN A 76 -2.37 -4.52 -6.59
CA GLN A 76 -0.95 -4.90 -6.66
C GLN A 76 -0.76 -6.40 -6.97
N GLU A 77 -1.56 -7.27 -6.35
CA GLU A 77 -1.54 -8.71 -6.63
C GLU A 77 -2.00 -9.01 -8.07
N GLN A 78 -3.03 -8.29 -8.56
CA GLN A 78 -3.48 -8.41 -9.96
C GLN A 78 -2.42 -7.91 -10.95
N LEU A 79 -1.75 -6.79 -10.65
CA LEU A 79 -0.66 -6.26 -11.48
C LEU A 79 0.49 -7.26 -11.63
N LEU A 80 0.88 -7.93 -10.54
CA LEU A 80 1.92 -8.95 -10.59
C LEU A 80 1.52 -10.13 -11.49
N LYS A 81 0.25 -10.55 -11.42
CA LYS A 81 -0.27 -11.61 -12.29
C LYS A 81 -0.33 -11.17 -13.76
N MET A 82 -0.81 -9.94 -14.02
CA MET A 82 -0.87 -9.43 -15.39
C MET A 82 0.51 -9.23 -16.00
N ARG A 83 1.48 -8.77 -15.20
CA ARG A 83 2.88 -8.71 -15.63
C ARG A 83 3.36 -10.07 -16.11
N SER A 84 3.14 -11.13 -15.33
CA SER A 84 3.55 -12.48 -15.73
C SER A 84 2.83 -12.97 -17.02
N ASN A 85 1.55 -12.63 -17.19
CA ASN A 85 0.83 -12.94 -18.42
C ASN A 85 1.40 -12.18 -19.63
N LEU A 86 1.83 -10.93 -19.42
CA LEU A 86 2.44 -10.12 -20.47
C LEU A 86 3.82 -10.65 -20.86
N GLU A 87 4.62 -11.06 -19.87
CA GLU A 87 5.90 -11.75 -20.09
C GLU A 87 5.73 -12.97 -20.97
N ASN A 88 4.80 -13.87 -20.59
CA ASN A 88 4.53 -15.08 -21.39
C ASN A 88 4.10 -14.73 -22.83
N ALA A 89 3.20 -13.78 -23.01
CA ALA A 89 2.73 -13.40 -24.35
C ALA A 89 3.85 -12.76 -25.21
N ALA A 90 4.76 -12.01 -24.58
CA ALA A 90 5.92 -11.46 -25.26
C ALA A 90 6.93 -12.54 -25.61
N ASP A 91 7.21 -13.47 -24.71
CA ASP A 91 8.12 -14.61 -24.95
C ASP A 91 7.58 -15.52 -26.07
N ASP A 92 6.26 -15.80 -26.09
CA ASP A 92 5.61 -16.55 -27.14
C ASP A 92 5.75 -15.82 -28.51
N SER A 93 5.53 -14.50 -28.51
CA SER A 93 5.72 -13.67 -29.71
C SER A 93 7.18 -13.64 -30.16
N SER A 94 8.13 -13.49 -29.23
CA SER A 94 9.57 -13.52 -29.51
C SER A 94 10.00 -14.85 -30.12
N SER A 95 9.47 -15.98 -29.61
CA SER A 95 9.76 -17.30 -30.15
C SER A 95 9.34 -17.45 -31.62
N ILE A 96 8.20 -16.86 -32.00
CA ILE A 96 7.75 -16.84 -33.39
C ILE A 96 8.58 -15.88 -34.26
N LEU A 97 8.97 -14.71 -33.68
CA LEU A 97 9.83 -13.75 -34.38
C LEU A 97 11.20 -14.33 -34.76
N LEU A 98 11.76 -15.25 -33.95
CA LEU A 98 13.01 -15.94 -34.26
C LEU A 98 12.99 -16.66 -35.59
N ASP A 99 11.85 -17.30 -35.92
CA ASP A 99 11.69 -18.00 -37.24
C ASP A 99 11.81 -17.00 -38.41
N ILE A 100 11.40 -15.75 -38.22
CA ILE A 100 11.50 -14.69 -39.22
C ILE A 100 12.91 -14.04 -39.19
N ILE A 101 13.51 -13.91 -38.04
CA ILE A 101 14.89 -13.36 -37.86
C ILE A 101 15.90 -14.31 -38.57
N ASP A 102 15.68 -15.61 -38.56
CA ASP A 102 16.55 -16.57 -39.25
C ASP A 102 16.68 -16.33 -40.77
N LEU A 103 15.77 -15.53 -41.35
CA LEU A 103 15.86 -15.10 -42.77
C LEU A 103 16.94 -14.02 -43.00
N GLU A 104 17.66 -13.56 -41.97
CA GLU A 104 18.68 -12.52 -42.11
C GLU A 104 19.82 -12.85 -43.11
N THR A 105 20.12 -14.15 -43.22
CA THR A 105 21.19 -14.64 -44.10
C THR A 105 20.74 -14.92 -45.53
N SER A 106 19.45 -14.69 -45.88
CA SER A 106 18.91 -14.89 -47.21
C SER A 106 19.56 -13.95 -48.26
N GLU A 107 19.60 -14.43 -49.53
CA GLU A 107 20.00 -13.59 -50.65
C GLU A 107 18.86 -12.62 -51.06
N ASP A 108 17.60 -12.92 -50.71
CA ASP A 108 16.45 -12.05 -50.99
C ASP A 108 16.40 -10.82 -50.09
N GLU A 109 16.25 -9.66 -50.71
CA GLU A 109 16.23 -8.35 -49.97
C GLU A 109 14.98 -8.22 -49.11
N THR A 110 13.84 -8.79 -49.56
CA THR A 110 12.60 -8.72 -48.81
C THR A 110 12.70 -9.56 -47.53
N GLU A 111 13.28 -10.78 -47.65
CA GLU A 111 13.50 -11.65 -46.49
C GLU A 111 14.42 -11.02 -45.48
N ARG A 112 15.54 -10.40 -45.88
CA ARG A 112 16.42 -9.67 -44.96
C ARG A 112 15.74 -8.47 -44.32
N SER A 113 14.87 -7.77 -45.07
CA SER A 113 14.10 -6.64 -44.53
C SER A 113 13.08 -7.09 -43.48
N LEU A 114 12.43 -8.24 -43.69
CA LEU A 114 11.53 -8.87 -42.73
C LEU A 114 12.30 -9.28 -41.46
N ALA A 115 13.44 -9.93 -41.59
CA ALA A 115 14.30 -10.35 -40.50
C ALA A 115 14.75 -9.15 -39.64
N ALA A 116 15.23 -8.10 -40.29
CA ALA A 116 15.61 -6.87 -39.60
C ALA A 116 14.43 -6.23 -38.84
N THR A 117 13.24 -6.22 -39.44
CA THR A 117 12.03 -5.70 -38.81
C THR A 117 11.60 -6.57 -37.64
N ALA A 118 11.65 -7.89 -37.76
CA ALA A 118 11.34 -8.86 -36.70
C ALA A 118 12.30 -8.67 -35.49
N SER A 119 13.60 -8.49 -35.73
CA SER A 119 14.59 -8.21 -34.68
C SER A 119 14.29 -6.93 -33.91
N VAL A 120 13.78 -5.90 -34.58
CA VAL A 120 13.39 -4.65 -33.90
C VAL A 120 12.13 -4.88 -33.06
N ILE A 121 11.15 -5.65 -33.53
CA ILE A 121 9.94 -5.96 -32.75
C ILE A 121 10.32 -6.76 -31.51
N ASP A 122 11.15 -7.78 -31.65
CA ASP A 122 11.65 -8.60 -30.54
C ASP A 122 12.31 -7.72 -29.47
N SER A 123 13.25 -6.88 -29.86
CA SER A 123 13.90 -5.92 -28.96
C SER A 123 12.90 -4.96 -28.31
N THR A 124 11.86 -4.55 -29.06
CA THR A 124 10.81 -3.66 -28.52
C THR A 124 9.97 -4.38 -27.47
N PHE A 125 9.63 -5.65 -27.66
CA PHE A 125 8.91 -6.45 -26.65
C PHE A 125 9.74 -6.62 -25.37
N ILE A 126 11.01 -6.91 -25.47
CA ILE A 126 11.94 -6.94 -24.32
C ILE A 126 11.94 -5.61 -23.57
N ASN A 127 11.99 -4.48 -24.27
CA ASN A 127 11.94 -3.15 -23.69
C ASN A 127 10.59 -2.87 -23.02
N ILE A 128 9.48 -3.28 -23.66
CA ILE A 128 8.14 -3.18 -23.06
C ILE A 128 8.11 -3.93 -21.73
N ILE A 129 8.58 -5.16 -21.67
CA ILE A 129 8.62 -5.95 -20.44
C ILE A 129 9.44 -5.24 -19.37
N THR A 130 10.62 -4.75 -19.69
CA THR A 130 11.47 -3.99 -18.76
C THR A 130 10.75 -2.75 -18.22
N THR A 131 10.11 -2.00 -19.10
CA THR A 131 9.34 -0.80 -18.74
C THR A 131 8.10 -1.13 -17.88
N ILE A 132 7.49 -2.30 -18.09
CA ILE A 132 6.39 -2.79 -17.25
C ILE A 132 6.86 -3.17 -15.83
N TYR A 133 8.08 -3.67 -15.67
CA TYR A 133 8.65 -3.84 -14.32
C TYR A 133 8.74 -2.52 -13.59
N ASP A 134 9.21 -1.47 -14.26
CA ASP A 134 9.29 -0.12 -13.70
C ASP A 134 7.89 0.46 -13.41
N LEU A 135 6.94 0.23 -14.30
CA LEU A 135 5.54 0.61 -14.11
C LEU A 135 4.97 -0.01 -12.84
N VAL A 136 5.10 -1.33 -12.67
CA VAL A 136 4.56 -2.04 -11.50
C VAL A 136 5.25 -1.60 -10.21
N ALA A 137 6.54 -1.31 -10.25
CA ALA A 137 7.35 -0.91 -9.10
C ALA A 137 7.13 0.55 -8.68
N THR A 138 6.73 1.44 -9.59
CA THR A 138 6.60 2.88 -9.27
C THR A 138 5.50 3.15 -8.24
N THR A 139 5.74 4.11 -7.37
CA THR A 139 4.76 4.65 -6.40
C THR A 139 4.45 6.12 -6.64
N GLU A 140 5.03 6.72 -7.68
CA GLU A 140 4.94 8.14 -7.98
C GLU A 140 4.13 8.38 -9.26
N GLN A 141 3.13 9.25 -9.20
CA GLN A 141 2.31 9.61 -10.37
C GLN A 141 3.15 10.20 -11.50
N SER A 142 4.13 11.04 -11.21
CA SER A 142 4.99 11.65 -12.21
C SER A 142 5.83 10.64 -13.01
N LYS A 143 6.30 9.60 -12.33
CA LYS A 143 7.00 8.49 -13.00
C LYS A 143 6.06 7.63 -13.82
N TYR A 144 4.87 7.36 -13.30
CA TYR A 144 3.82 6.67 -14.06
C TYR A 144 3.53 7.39 -15.38
N ASP A 145 3.32 8.72 -15.34
CA ASP A 145 3.00 9.52 -16.53
C ASP A 145 4.12 9.50 -17.58
N LEU A 146 5.38 9.41 -17.17
CA LEU A 146 6.53 9.25 -18.07
C LEU A 146 6.57 7.86 -18.70
N ILE A 147 6.41 6.82 -17.89
CA ILE A 147 6.42 5.43 -18.32
C ILE A 147 5.31 5.17 -19.35
N ILE A 148 4.12 5.73 -19.16
CA ILE A 148 3.01 5.55 -20.09
C ILE A 148 3.33 6.12 -21.48
N LYS A 149 3.94 7.29 -21.54
CA LYS A 149 4.37 7.88 -22.83
C LYS A 149 5.40 7.03 -23.56
N GLU A 150 6.30 6.42 -22.81
CA GLU A 150 7.30 5.51 -23.34
C GLU A 150 6.66 4.23 -23.87
N LEU A 151 5.74 3.64 -23.09
CA LEU A 151 4.97 2.45 -23.50
C LEU A 151 4.12 2.73 -24.74
N ASP A 152 3.42 3.87 -24.80
CA ASP A 152 2.62 4.25 -25.96
C ASP A 152 3.46 4.34 -27.23
N TYR A 153 4.67 4.92 -27.14
CA TYR A 153 5.61 4.98 -28.25
C TYR A 153 6.03 3.57 -28.71
N MET A 154 6.50 2.73 -27.79
CA MET A 154 6.94 1.36 -28.10
C MET A 154 5.83 0.49 -28.70
N VAL A 155 4.61 0.59 -28.14
CA VAL A 155 3.44 -0.14 -28.66
C VAL A 155 3.07 0.34 -30.06
N SER A 156 3.13 1.64 -30.34
CA SER A 156 2.86 2.19 -31.68
C SER A 156 3.93 1.74 -32.69
N GLU A 157 5.19 1.76 -32.29
CA GLU A 157 6.30 1.28 -33.11
C GLU A 157 6.16 -0.22 -33.44
N ALA A 158 5.96 -1.07 -32.41
CA ALA A 158 5.77 -2.50 -32.59
C ALA A 158 4.56 -2.81 -33.50
N SER A 159 3.43 -2.14 -33.28
CA SER A 159 2.23 -2.32 -34.10
C SER A 159 2.50 -1.99 -35.58
N THR A 160 3.18 -0.87 -35.86
CA THR A 160 3.50 -0.44 -37.23
C THR A 160 4.43 -1.46 -37.93
N LYS A 161 5.42 -1.99 -37.19
CA LYS A 161 6.34 -2.98 -37.71
C LYS A 161 5.70 -4.36 -37.92
N LEU A 162 4.75 -4.74 -37.05
CA LEU A 162 3.95 -5.96 -37.24
C LEU A 162 3.07 -5.85 -38.49
N ASP A 163 2.45 -4.71 -38.74
CA ASP A 163 1.68 -4.46 -39.95
C ASP A 163 2.57 -4.57 -41.20
N PHE A 164 3.83 -4.11 -41.12
CA PHE A 164 4.82 -4.29 -42.19
C PHE A 164 5.13 -5.79 -42.42
N ILE A 165 5.42 -6.56 -41.37
CA ILE A 165 5.67 -8.02 -41.46
C ILE A 165 4.48 -8.72 -42.07
N ASN A 166 3.25 -8.45 -41.60
CA ASN A 166 2.04 -9.05 -42.13
C ASN A 166 1.80 -8.74 -43.62
N THR A 167 2.11 -7.50 -44.02
CA THR A 167 1.89 -7.05 -45.39
C THR A 167 2.96 -7.59 -46.34
N LYS A 168 4.23 -7.52 -45.98
CA LYS A 168 5.37 -7.90 -46.81
C LYS A 168 5.75 -9.37 -46.66
N GLY A 169 5.41 -9.99 -45.54
CA GLY A 169 5.65 -11.40 -45.27
C GLY A 169 4.68 -12.34 -46.00
N ASN A 170 3.55 -11.80 -46.52
CA ASN A 170 2.58 -12.61 -47.24
C ASN A 170 3.21 -13.22 -48.51
N GLY A 171 3.24 -14.56 -48.58
CA GLY A 171 3.88 -15.31 -49.67
C GLY A 171 5.39 -15.50 -49.50
N VAL A 172 6.01 -14.95 -48.48
CA VAL A 172 7.43 -15.09 -48.12
C VAL A 172 7.59 -15.93 -46.85
N VAL A 173 6.86 -15.57 -45.80
CA VAL A 173 6.82 -16.29 -44.52
C VAL A 173 5.63 -17.25 -44.54
N ASN A 174 5.72 -18.37 -43.82
CA ASN A 174 4.61 -19.28 -43.66
C ASN A 174 3.38 -18.56 -43.09
N SER A 175 2.20 -18.77 -43.69
CA SER A 175 0.97 -18.11 -43.27
C SER A 175 0.59 -18.46 -41.84
N SER A 176 0.85 -19.68 -41.35
CA SER A 176 0.62 -20.03 -39.94
C SER A 176 1.52 -19.24 -39.00
N THR A 177 2.79 -19.01 -39.33
CA THR A 177 3.73 -18.19 -38.56
C THR A 177 3.24 -16.73 -38.44
N LEU A 178 2.71 -16.15 -39.53
CA LEU A 178 2.14 -14.79 -39.52
C LEU A 178 0.84 -14.70 -38.69
N GLU A 179 -0.04 -15.75 -38.81
CA GLU A 179 -1.26 -15.82 -38.00
C GLU A 179 -0.95 -15.97 -36.51
N ASP A 180 -0.02 -16.83 -36.14
CA ASP A 180 0.41 -17.06 -34.77
C ASP A 180 1.08 -15.82 -34.22
N LEU A 181 1.98 -15.15 -34.97
CA LEU A 181 2.60 -13.89 -34.56
C LEU A 181 1.57 -12.80 -34.29
N THR A 182 0.59 -12.69 -35.20
CA THR A 182 -0.49 -11.71 -35.04
C THR A 182 -1.32 -11.99 -33.78
N ALA A 183 -1.66 -13.25 -33.53
CA ALA A 183 -2.45 -13.67 -32.39
C ALA A 183 -1.71 -13.41 -31.03
N GLU A 184 -0.44 -13.85 -30.97
CA GLU A 184 0.35 -13.67 -29.73
C GLU A 184 0.68 -12.18 -29.46
N SER A 185 1.07 -11.43 -30.48
CA SER A 185 1.31 -9.98 -30.36
C SER A 185 0.03 -9.22 -29.97
N ALA A 186 -1.14 -9.65 -30.46
CA ALA A 186 -2.41 -9.07 -30.06
C ALA A 186 -2.71 -9.26 -28.55
N LYS A 187 -2.27 -10.38 -27.95
CA LYS A 187 -2.36 -10.59 -26.50
C LYS A 187 -1.52 -9.56 -25.75
N VAL A 188 -0.27 -9.30 -26.19
CA VAL A 188 0.60 -8.26 -25.62
C VAL A 188 -0.11 -6.92 -25.64
N PHE A 189 -0.64 -6.50 -26.79
CA PHE A 189 -1.32 -5.21 -26.91
C PHE A 189 -2.63 -5.12 -26.11
N THR A 190 -3.38 -6.22 -26.02
CA THR A 190 -4.61 -6.27 -25.22
C THR A 190 -4.32 -6.08 -23.74
N LEU A 191 -3.23 -6.66 -23.24
CA LEU A 191 -2.80 -6.51 -21.84
C LEU A 191 -2.30 -5.08 -21.53
N LEU A 192 -1.86 -4.33 -22.55
CA LEU A 192 -1.36 -2.96 -22.42
C LEU A 192 -2.45 -1.91 -22.64
N LYS A 193 -3.49 -2.19 -23.40
CA LYS A 193 -4.53 -1.21 -23.81
C LYS A 193 -5.90 -1.59 -23.26
N GLY A 194 -6.71 -0.59 -22.96
CA GLY A 194 -8.09 -0.74 -22.52
C GLY A 194 -8.27 -0.56 -21.00
N ASN A 195 -9.53 -0.65 -20.56
CA ASN A 195 -9.92 -0.36 -19.18
C ASN A 195 -9.41 -1.39 -18.17
N ASP A 196 -9.17 -2.62 -18.62
CA ASP A 196 -8.66 -3.73 -17.77
C ASP A 196 -7.17 -4.00 -18.02
N SER A 197 -6.46 -3.08 -18.67
CA SER A 197 -5.03 -3.19 -18.96
C SER A 197 -4.17 -3.02 -17.69
N ILE A 198 -2.93 -3.51 -17.75
CA ILE A 198 -1.97 -3.33 -16.67
C ILE A 198 -1.72 -1.84 -16.37
N ILE A 199 -1.78 -0.99 -17.39
CA ILE A 199 -1.68 0.47 -17.29
C ILE A 199 -2.85 1.04 -16.49
N ALA A 200 -4.08 0.69 -16.86
CA ALA A 200 -5.28 1.16 -16.18
C ALA A 200 -5.34 0.66 -14.71
N LEU A 201 -5.00 -0.61 -14.47
CA LEU A 201 -4.93 -1.15 -13.11
C LEU A 201 -3.87 -0.45 -12.27
N LYS A 202 -2.72 -0.11 -12.85
CA LYS A 202 -1.69 0.65 -12.13
C LYS A 202 -2.15 2.04 -11.74
N GLN A 203 -2.85 2.74 -12.61
CA GLN A 203 -3.44 4.04 -12.30
C GLN A 203 -4.43 3.95 -11.14
N GLN A 204 -5.28 2.92 -11.14
CA GLN A 204 -6.22 2.67 -10.04
C GLN A 204 -5.47 2.36 -8.74
N GLN A 205 -4.44 1.51 -8.80
CA GLN A 205 -3.62 1.15 -7.63
C GLN A 205 -2.96 2.40 -7.02
N LEU A 206 -2.37 3.29 -7.82
CA LEU A 206 -1.79 4.55 -7.35
C LEU A 206 -2.84 5.47 -6.74
N SER A 207 -4.04 5.54 -7.33
CA SER A 207 -5.15 6.33 -6.80
C SER A 207 -5.57 5.84 -5.39
N HIS A 208 -5.71 4.53 -5.22
CA HIS A 208 -6.03 3.93 -3.92
C HIS A 208 -4.89 4.08 -2.89
N GLU A 209 -3.63 3.98 -3.31
CA GLU A 209 -2.48 4.27 -2.45
C GLU A 209 -2.49 5.72 -1.95
N PHE A 210 -2.73 6.67 -2.85
CA PHE A 210 -2.83 8.08 -2.49
C PHE A 210 -4.03 8.34 -1.56
N ALA A 211 -5.18 7.74 -1.84
CA ALA A 211 -6.36 7.83 -1.00
C ALA A 211 -6.11 7.23 0.39
N ALA A 212 -5.46 6.07 0.47
CA ALA A 212 -5.08 5.43 1.74
C ALA A 212 -4.12 6.30 2.55
N ALA A 213 -3.11 6.91 1.91
CA ALA A 213 -2.18 7.83 2.55
C ALA A 213 -2.89 9.07 3.12
N LYS A 214 -3.79 9.67 2.34
CA LYS A 214 -4.61 10.79 2.79
C LYS A 214 -5.50 10.40 3.98
N GLN A 215 -6.20 9.28 3.89
CA GLN A 215 -7.05 8.79 4.98
C GLN A 215 -6.24 8.41 6.23
N LEU A 216 -4.99 7.99 6.08
CA LEU A 216 -4.09 7.77 7.22
C LEU A 216 -3.85 9.06 8.00
N VAL A 217 -3.55 10.17 7.32
CA VAL A 217 -3.36 11.49 7.96
C VAL A 217 -4.63 11.93 8.69
N GLU A 218 -5.80 11.76 8.06
CA GLU A 218 -7.10 12.08 8.66
C GLU A 218 -7.40 11.18 9.88
N THR A 219 -7.05 9.89 9.80
CA THR A 219 -7.19 8.94 10.91
C THR A 219 -6.28 9.33 12.08
N GLN A 220 -5.04 9.71 11.82
CA GLN A 220 -4.12 10.18 12.87
C GLN A 220 -4.60 11.47 13.51
N SER A 221 -5.12 12.40 12.73
CA SER A 221 -5.68 13.66 13.22
C SER A 221 -6.90 13.40 14.12
N SER A 222 -7.84 12.56 13.66
CA SER A 222 -9.02 12.20 14.44
C SER A 222 -8.68 11.41 15.71
N ALA A 223 -7.65 10.55 15.66
CA ALA A 223 -7.15 9.87 16.87
C ALA A 223 -6.60 10.86 17.92
N LYS A 224 -5.87 11.89 17.48
CA LYS A 224 -5.41 12.97 18.38
C LYS A 224 -6.58 13.74 18.98
N ASP A 225 -7.64 14.01 18.20
CA ASP A 225 -8.83 14.67 18.72
C ASP A 225 -9.58 13.79 19.74
N VAL A 226 -9.73 12.49 19.47
CA VAL A 226 -10.27 11.53 20.46
C VAL A 226 -9.49 11.63 21.79
N ASN A 227 -8.15 11.56 21.74
CA ASN A 227 -7.32 11.66 22.94
C ASN A 227 -7.53 13.00 23.68
N LYS A 228 -7.62 14.11 22.93
CA LYS A 228 -7.92 15.42 23.50
C LYS A 228 -9.30 15.43 24.19
N LYS A 229 -10.34 14.87 23.55
CA LYS A 229 -11.68 14.79 24.13
C LYS A 229 -11.73 13.87 25.35
N MET A 230 -10.98 12.77 25.32
CA MET A 230 -10.81 11.90 26.51
C MET A 230 -10.18 12.66 27.68
N THR A 231 -9.11 13.42 27.42
CA THR A 231 -8.47 14.27 28.45
C THR A 231 -9.44 15.31 29.00
N VAL A 232 -10.24 15.94 28.13
CA VAL A 232 -11.26 16.93 28.54
C VAL A 232 -12.32 16.24 29.40
N LEU A 233 -12.83 15.08 28.97
CA LEU A 233 -13.81 14.31 29.72
C LEU A 233 -13.25 13.90 31.10
N ALA A 234 -12.02 13.36 31.13
CA ALA A 234 -11.34 13.00 32.39
C ALA A 234 -11.25 14.21 33.34
N LYS A 235 -10.81 15.37 32.81
CA LYS A 235 -10.75 16.60 33.60
C LYS A 235 -12.13 17.07 34.09
N SER A 236 -13.16 16.96 33.25
CA SER A 236 -14.53 17.30 33.64
C SER A 236 -15.05 16.38 34.74
N ILE A 237 -14.71 15.10 34.70
CA ILE A 237 -15.04 14.13 35.72
C ILE A 237 -14.27 14.44 37.04
N ASP A 238 -12.97 14.77 36.94
CA ASP A 238 -12.17 15.22 38.12
C ASP A 238 -12.77 16.46 38.79
N THR A 239 -13.13 17.46 37.96
CA THR A 239 -13.79 18.66 38.46
C THR A 239 -15.11 18.33 39.13
N PHE A 240 -15.94 17.52 38.47
CA PHE A 240 -17.23 17.06 38.99
C PHE A 240 -17.05 16.27 40.30
N ALA A 241 -16.07 15.36 40.36
CA ALA A 241 -15.74 14.61 41.56
C ALA A 241 -15.27 15.52 42.71
N SER A 242 -14.46 16.55 42.38
CA SER A 242 -14.01 17.54 43.33
C SER A 242 -15.16 18.39 43.87
N ASP A 243 -16.10 18.82 42.99
CA ASP A 243 -17.27 19.61 43.39
C ASP A 243 -18.21 18.77 44.29
N ILE A 244 -18.40 17.49 43.97
CA ILE A 244 -19.14 16.57 44.83
C ILE A 244 -18.43 16.37 46.18
N SER A 245 -17.10 16.16 46.14
CA SER A 245 -16.30 15.98 47.36
C SER A 245 -16.41 17.19 48.29
N ASN A 246 -16.31 18.42 47.71
CA ASN A 246 -16.46 19.64 48.46
C ASN A 246 -17.89 19.83 49.03
N SER A 247 -18.89 19.45 48.22
CA SER A 247 -20.29 19.45 48.66
C SER A 247 -20.59 18.38 49.70
N ALA A 248 -19.92 17.22 49.65
CA ALA A 248 -20.07 16.13 50.60
C ALA A 248 -19.39 16.41 51.96
N LEU A 249 -18.38 17.29 51.99
CA LEU A 249 -17.81 17.78 53.23
C LEU A 249 -18.80 18.66 54.02
N ASP A 250 -19.77 19.24 53.30
CA ASP A 250 -20.84 20.06 53.90
C ASP A 250 -22.11 19.22 54.23
N ILE A 251 -22.25 18.05 53.60
CA ILE A 251 -23.42 17.19 53.79
C ILE A 251 -22.94 15.74 54.02
N ILE A 252 -22.86 15.35 55.26
CA ILE A 252 -22.55 13.95 55.68
C ILE A 252 -23.72 13.04 55.32
N ASP A 253 -23.73 12.50 54.11
CA ASP A 253 -24.65 11.45 53.76
C ASP A 253 -23.96 10.35 52.92
N SER A 254 -24.02 9.11 53.38
CA SER A 254 -23.27 7.97 52.90
C SER A 254 -23.59 7.55 51.44
N ALA A 255 -24.65 8.09 50.85
CA ALA A 255 -25.06 7.84 49.46
C ALA A 255 -24.15 8.54 48.44
N ALA A 256 -23.64 9.76 48.74
CA ALA A 256 -22.79 10.53 47.87
C ALA A 256 -21.40 9.89 47.73
N ILE A 257 -20.88 9.29 48.79
CA ILE A 257 -19.59 8.60 48.76
C ILE A 257 -19.62 7.35 47.88
N LYS A 258 -20.75 6.58 47.89
CA LYS A 258 -20.89 5.40 47.00
C LYS A 258 -20.94 5.77 45.52
N THR A 259 -21.60 6.90 45.20
CA THR A 259 -21.66 7.40 43.81
C THR A 259 -20.29 7.91 43.35
N LEU A 260 -19.52 8.56 44.23
CA LEU A 260 -18.16 9.03 43.94
C LEU A 260 -17.21 7.87 43.63
N ILE A 261 -17.28 6.77 44.39
CA ILE A 261 -16.42 5.62 44.22
C ILE A 261 -16.71 4.92 42.84
N VAL A 262 -18.00 4.81 42.47
CA VAL A 262 -18.37 4.19 41.18
C VAL A 262 -17.90 5.06 40.01
N VAL A 263 -18.04 6.39 40.09
CA VAL A 263 -17.56 7.31 39.08
C VAL A 263 -16.03 7.24 38.97
N LEU A 264 -15.31 7.21 40.11
CA LEU A 264 -13.85 7.07 40.13
C LEU A 264 -13.38 5.71 39.55
N MET A 265 -14.07 4.63 39.83
CA MET A 265 -13.74 3.32 39.26
C MET A 265 -13.92 3.32 37.74
N ALA A 266 -14.99 3.94 37.23
CA ALA A 266 -15.22 4.05 35.79
C ALA A 266 -14.12 4.88 35.08
N ILE A 267 -13.61 5.94 35.74
CA ILE A 267 -12.48 6.73 35.23
C ILE A 267 -11.19 5.93 35.20
N VAL A 268 -10.90 5.20 36.26
CA VAL A 268 -9.67 4.39 36.34
C VAL A 268 -9.68 3.33 35.26
N VAL A 269 -10.82 2.69 35.01
CA VAL A 269 -10.98 1.73 33.91
C VAL A 269 -10.80 2.41 32.55
N ALA A 270 -11.42 3.57 32.34
CA ALA A 270 -11.27 4.33 31.09
C ALA A 270 -9.81 4.79 30.84
N ILE A 271 -9.12 5.23 31.90
CA ILE A 271 -7.71 5.64 31.83
C ILE A 271 -6.78 4.42 31.60
N ILE A 272 -7.03 3.32 32.29
CA ILE A 272 -6.24 2.08 32.10
C ILE A 272 -6.39 1.56 30.67
N VAL A 273 -7.62 1.50 30.15
CA VAL A 273 -7.89 1.08 28.76
C VAL A 273 -7.23 2.05 27.76
N SER A 274 -7.32 3.37 28.03
CA SER A 274 -6.69 4.38 27.20
C SER A 274 -5.16 4.28 27.18
N ILE A 275 -4.53 4.16 28.35
CA ILE A 275 -3.07 4.06 28.46
C ILE A 275 -2.59 2.70 27.92
N ALA A 276 -3.31 1.62 28.16
CA ALA A 276 -2.93 0.28 27.71
C ALA A 276 -3.01 0.12 26.20
N VAL A 277 -3.91 0.83 25.52
CA VAL A 277 -4.12 0.67 24.06
C VAL A 277 -3.35 1.71 23.25
N VAL A 278 -3.37 2.98 23.66
CA VAL A 278 -2.85 4.08 22.82
C VAL A 278 -1.32 4.25 22.97
N LYS A 279 -0.80 4.15 24.19
CA LYS A 279 0.63 4.42 24.44
C LYS A 279 1.58 3.42 23.76
N PRO A 280 1.35 2.09 23.79
CA PRO A 280 2.17 1.14 23.05
C PRO A 280 2.11 1.35 21.54
N LEU A 281 0.90 1.58 20.99
CA LEU A 281 0.71 1.78 19.55
C LEU A 281 1.45 3.01 19.03
N THR A 282 1.34 4.15 19.76
CA THR A 282 2.01 5.39 19.36
C THR A 282 3.53 5.27 19.43
N ASN A 283 4.06 4.64 20.48
CA ASN A 283 5.51 4.47 20.66
C ASN A 283 6.11 3.50 19.61
N SER A 284 5.42 2.41 19.32
CA SER A 284 5.90 1.45 18.33
C SER A 284 5.87 2.04 16.92
N LEU A 285 4.82 2.83 16.61
CA LEU A 285 4.71 3.55 15.36
C LEU A 285 5.81 4.61 15.18
N GLU A 286 6.09 5.39 16.23
CA GLU A 286 7.14 6.42 16.17
C GLU A 286 8.51 5.79 15.92
N LYS A 287 8.78 4.62 16.54
CA LYS A 287 10.02 3.86 16.29
C LYS A 287 10.11 3.40 14.85
N VAL A 288 9.01 2.84 14.30
CA VAL A 288 8.95 2.38 12.91
C VAL A 288 9.09 3.56 11.94
N ASN A 289 8.38 4.67 12.21
CA ASN A 289 8.45 5.85 11.34
C ASN A 289 9.83 6.53 11.38
N LYS A 290 10.49 6.60 12.53
CA LYS A 290 11.89 7.06 12.65
C LYS A 290 12.83 6.16 11.85
N ALA A 291 12.68 4.85 11.95
CA ALA A 291 13.52 3.91 11.21
C ALA A 291 13.26 3.95 9.70
N LEU A 292 11.99 4.12 9.27
CA LEU A 292 11.66 4.31 7.87
C LEU A 292 12.22 5.63 7.32
N ASN A 293 12.26 6.69 8.13
CA ASN A 293 12.90 7.96 7.74
C ASN A 293 14.43 7.81 7.61
N VAL A 294 15.06 7.05 8.51
CA VAL A 294 16.50 6.71 8.39
C VAL A 294 16.74 5.87 7.12
N LEU A 295 15.86 4.91 6.86
CA LEU A 295 15.90 4.11 5.63
C LEU A 295 15.70 4.97 4.37
N ALA A 296 14.74 5.88 4.40
CA ALA A 296 14.47 6.82 3.31
C ALA A 296 15.61 7.81 3.06
N SER A 297 16.43 8.10 4.07
CA SER A 297 17.66 8.91 3.93
C SER A 297 18.82 8.13 3.31
N GLY A 298 18.63 6.84 3.01
CA GLY A 298 19.63 5.97 2.39
C GLY A 298 20.55 5.24 3.38
N ASP A 299 20.33 5.39 4.69
CA ASP A 299 21.10 4.64 5.69
C ASP A 299 20.49 3.25 5.90
N LEU A 300 21.12 2.26 5.28
CA LEU A 300 20.76 0.84 5.36
C LEU A 300 21.54 0.10 6.48
N THR A 301 22.20 0.82 7.40
CA THR A 301 23.00 0.18 8.47
C THR A 301 22.16 -0.11 9.71
N HIS A 302 21.08 0.62 9.92
CA HIS A 302 20.22 0.46 11.08
C HIS A 302 19.20 -0.66 10.88
N LYS A 303 19.11 -1.53 11.89
CA LYS A 303 18.06 -2.55 11.99
C LYS A 303 17.07 -2.17 13.09
N LEU A 304 15.83 -2.47 12.85
CA LEU A 304 14.76 -2.40 13.83
C LEU A 304 14.91 -3.54 14.82
N ASP A 305 14.56 -3.28 16.07
CA ASP A 305 14.47 -4.33 17.10
C ASP A 305 13.26 -5.24 16.77
N ASP A 306 13.55 -6.47 16.43
CA ASP A 306 12.60 -7.50 16.03
C ASP A 306 12.46 -8.62 17.08
N THR A 307 12.94 -8.38 18.31
CA THR A 307 12.93 -9.36 19.40
C THR A 307 11.56 -9.51 20.08
N GLY A 308 10.60 -8.64 19.79
CA GLY A 308 9.23 -8.72 20.28
C GLY A 308 8.45 -9.90 19.69
N HIS A 309 7.24 -10.12 20.24
CA HIS A 309 6.31 -11.17 19.80
C HIS A 309 5.00 -10.58 19.27
N ASP A 310 4.99 -9.27 18.96
CA ASP A 310 3.85 -8.51 18.47
C ASP A 310 3.94 -8.24 16.96
N GLU A 311 2.89 -7.68 16.40
CA GLU A 311 2.79 -7.35 14.98
C GLU A 311 3.81 -6.28 14.55
N PHE A 312 4.29 -5.47 15.50
CA PHE A 312 5.37 -4.51 15.24
C PHE A 312 6.73 -5.22 15.11
N ALA A 313 6.94 -6.28 15.86
CA ALA A 313 8.13 -7.12 15.69
C ALA A 313 8.10 -7.85 14.35
N GLU A 314 6.92 -8.31 13.88
CA GLU A 314 6.77 -8.89 12.55
C GLU A 314 6.99 -7.83 11.46
N LEU A 315 6.45 -6.63 11.64
CA LEU A 315 6.72 -5.49 10.75
C LEU A 315 8.20 -5.11 10.75
N ALA A 316 8.83 -5.05 11.92
CA ALA A 316 10.27 -4.81 12.05
C ALA A 316 11.09 -5.86 11.32
N LYS A 317 10.70 -7.14 11.40
CA LYS A 317 11.32 -8.26 10.71
C LYS A 317 11.19 -8.15 9.20
N ASN A 318 10.00 -7.73 8.72
CA ASN A 318 9.78 -7.50 7.29
C ASN A 318 10.54 -6.27 6.79
N CYS A 319 10.61 -5.19 7.59
CA CYS A 319 11.45 -4.03 7.29
C CYS A 319 12.94 -4.40 7.28
N ASN A 320 13.41 -5.19 8.25
CA ASN A 320 14.79 -5.67 8.28
C ASN A 320 15.13 -6.53 7.06
N ARG A 321 14.19 -7.39 6.61
CA ARG A 321 14.34 -8.16 5.36
C ARG A 321 14.40 -7.25 4.13
N LEU A 322 13.58 -6.19 4.10
CA LEU A 322 13.64 -5.19 3.02
C LEU A 322 15.00 -4.48 3.00
N VAL A 323 15.49 -4.07 4.18
CA VAL A 323 16.82 -3.45 4.34
C VAL A 323 17.91 -4.39 3.84
N ASP A 324 17.89 -5.67 4.26
CA ASP A 324 18.86 -6.68 3.84
C ASP A 324 18.80 -6.93 2.32
N SER A 325 17.57 -6.93 1.74
CA SER A 325 17.39 -7.08 0.30
C SER A 325 17.91 -5.86 -0.48
N LEU A 326 17.59 -4.65 -0.01
CA LEU A 326 18.09 -3.41 -0.62
C LEU A 326 19.61 -3.31 -0.51
N ARG A 327 20.17 -3.67 0.64
CA ARG A 327 21.63 -3.70 0.84
C ARG A 327 22.30 -4.70 -0.10
N SER A 328 21.71 -5.88 -0.26
CA SER A 328 22.21 -6.90 -1.18
C SER A 328 22.13 -6.43 -2.65
N LEU A 329 21.05 -5.72 -3.02
CA LEU A 329 20.90 -5.13 -4.34
C LEU A 329 21.95 -4.04 -4.58
N ILE A 330 22.18 -3.15 -3.62
CA ILE A 330 23.19 -2.08 -3.73
C ILE A 330 24.59 -2.68 -3.83
N ILE A 331 24.92 -3.67 -3.00
CA ILE A 331 26.21 -4.36 -3.08
C ILE A 331 26.37 -5.03 -4.44
N GLY A 332 25.31 -5.70 -4.94
CA GLY A 332 25.34 -6.33 -6.26
C GLY A 332 25.46 -5.31 -7.41
N ILE A 333 24.90 -4.13 -7.28
CA ILE A 333 25.06 -3.03 -8.26
C ILE A 333 26.49 -2.49 -8.21
N VAL A 334 27.02 -2.27 -7.01
CA VAL A 334 28.42 -1.79 -6.82
C VAL A 334 29.41 -2.80 -7.38
N ASP A 335 29.24 -4.10 -7.08
CA ASP A 335 30.10 -5.17 -7.61
C ASP A 335 30.03 -5.24 -9.14
N ARG A 336 28.83 -5.15 -9.73
CA ARG A 336 28.69 -5.13 -11.19
C ARG A 336 29.22 -3.84 -11.82
N SER A 337 29.06 -2.70 -11.14
CA SER A 337 29.66 -1.45 -11.58
C SER A 337 31.18 -1.51 -11.57
N ASN A 338 31.76 -2.09 -10.52
CA ASN A 338 33.20 -2.30 -10.43
C ASN A 338 33.71 -3.28 -11.49
N GLN A 339 32.93 -4.35 -11.79
CA GLN A 339 33.24 -5.27 -12.89
C GLN A 339 33.15 -4.59 -14.25
N LEU A 340 32.19 -3.68 -14.46
CA LEU A 340 32.06 -2.89 -15.69
C LEU A 340 33.21 -1.90 -15.84
N VAL A 341 33.65 -1.25 -14.75
CA VAL A 341 34.82 -0.36 -14.77
C VAL A 341 36.09 -1.18 -15.09
N ALA A 342 36.27 -2.35 -14.45
CA ALA A 342 37.41 -3.21 -14.74
C ALA A 342 37.42 -3.76 -16.18
N ALA A 343 36.23 -4.02 -16.76
CA ALA A 343 36.09 -4.44 -18.16
C ALA A 343 36.22 -3.28 -19.18
N ALA A 344 36.13 -2.04 -18.73
CA ALA A 344 36.34 -0.84 -19.56
C ALA A 344 37.79 -0.33 -19.54
N GLU A 345 38.62 -0.85 -18.61
CA GLU A 345 40.06 -0.59 -18.50
C GLU A 345 40.92 -1.64 -19.24
N GLU A 346 40.31 -2.79 -19.68
CA GLU A 346 40.91 -3.74 -20.64
C GLU A 346 40.55 -3.36 -22.11
#